data_be6ad8bdde8259f75b717928554dc36d
#
_entry.id   be6ad8bdde8259f75b717928554dc36d
#
_cell.length_a   1.000
_cell.length_b   1.000
_cell.length_c   1.000
_cell.angle_alpha   90.00
_cell.angle_beta   90.00
_cell.angle_gamma   90.00
#
_symmetry.space_group_name_H-M   'P 1'
#
loop_
_entity.id
_entity.type
_entity.pdbx_description
1 polymer ?
#
loop_
_entity_poly.entity_id
_entity_poly.type
_entity_poly.pdbx_seq_one_letter_code
_entity_poly.pdbx_strand_id
1 'polypeptide(L)'
;MASSMIHIVIANEINKEIKRDNRKMLIGTIAPDISKHIGEDKTKSHFLDHVETDIPNLEKFLAKYKNNLNDDFVLGYYIHLYTDYLWFKYFIPEIADQDKLVITKIDGTKVSCSYNMIEKLIYNDYTNINNLLIDEYALDLKIFYENVPELEDIIKEIPMNKINLIIEKAGIIIENAKETKEYLFGMDEIKQFIKTSVDLILSELKKLT
;
A
#
# COMPACT_ATOMS: atom_id res chain seq x y z
N MET A 1 -1.04 5.48 -5.04
CA MET A 1 -0.71 4.50 -4.00
C MET A 1 -1.28 3.17 -4.42
N ALA A 2 -0.62 2.09 -4.05
CA ALA A 2 -1.21 0.76 -4.16
C ALA A 2 -2.50 0.70 -3.31
N SER A 3 -3.39 -0.26 -3.57
CA SER A 3 -4.60 -0.40 -2.76
C SER A 3 -4.27 -0.90 -1.35
N SER A 4 -5.10 -0.56 -0.35
CA SER A 4 -4.93 -1.05 1.01
C SER A 4 -4.85 -2.58 1.07
N MET A 5 -5.55 -3.30 0.17
CA MET A 5 -5.50 -4.75 0.11
C MET A 5 -4.16 -5.27 -0.40
N ILE A 6 -3.55 -4.62 -1.40
CA ILE A 6 -2.20 -4.96 -1.87
C ILE A 6 -1.19 -4.80 -0.74
N HIS A 7 -1.26 -3.69 0.02
CA HIS A 7 -0.39 -3.48 1.18
C HIS A 7 -0.56 -4.58 2.24
N ILE A 8 -1.81 -4.93 2.57
CA ILE A 8 -2.12 -5.98 3.55
C ILE A 8 -1.59 -7.34 3.08
N VAL A 9 -1.79 -7.70 1.81
CA VAL A 9 -1.30 -8.97 1.26
C VAL A 9 0.23 -9.04 1.36
N ILE A 10 0.94 -8.01 0.90
CA ILE A 10 2.41 -7.97 0.94
C ILE A 10 2.92 -8.11 2.38
N ALA A 11 2.34 -7.36 3.33
CA ALA A 11 2.73 -7.47 4.73
C ALA A 11 2.45 -8.86 5.31
N ASN A 12 1.30 -9.45 4.98
CA ASN A 12 0.93 -10.78 5.43
C ASN A 12 1.88 -11.86 4.86
N GLU A 13 2.22 -11.78 3.56
CA GLU A 13 3.19 -12.70 2.95
C GLU A 13 4.59 -12.55 3.56
N ILE A 14 5.06 -11.33 3.79
CA ILE A 14 6.32 -11.05 4.50
C ILE A 14 6.26 -11.67 5.90
N ASN A 15 5.14 -11.54 6.61
CA ASN A 15 5.02 -12.03 7.99
C ASN A 15 5.03 -13.56 8.10
N LYS A 16 4.68 -14.29 7.06
CA LYS A 16 4.85 -15.76 7.03
C LYS A 16 6.32 -16.17 7.23
N GLU A 17 7.26 -15.34 6.78
CA GLU A 17 8.71 -15.57 6.89
C GLU A 17 9.28 -15.02 8.21
N ILE A 18 8.92 -13.78 8.60
CA ILE A 18 9.56 -13.10 9.74
C ILE A 18 8.87 -13.36 11.08
N LYS A 19 7.60 -13.79 11.08
CA LYS A 19 6.82 -14.26 12.26
C LYS A 19 6.72 -13.21 13.38
N ARG A 20 6.29 -12.01 13.06
CA ARG A 20 6.09 -10.89 13.98
C ARG A 20 4.62 -10.79 14.44
N ASP A 21 4.30 -9.83 15.31
CA ASP A 21 2.90 -9.54 15.65
C ASP A 21 2.15 -9.07 14.41
N ASN A 22 1.42 -9.99 13.79
CA ASN A 22 0.73 -9.74 12.52
C ASN A 22 -0.24 -8.57 12.62
N ARG A 23 -0.93 -8.41 13.73
CA ARG A 23 -1.96 -7.41 13.91
C ARG A 23 -1.38 -5.99 13.96
N LYS A 24 -0.33 -5.77 14.77
CA LYS A 24 0.37 -4.48 14.83
C LYS A 24 0.97 -4.13 13.48
N MET A 25 1.59 -5.10 12.82
CA MET A 25 2.21 -4.92 11.52
C MET A 25 1.19 -4.56 10.44
N LEU A 26 0.04 -5.25 10.36
CA LEU A 26 -1.01 -4.93 9.38
C LEU A 26 -1.62 -3.55 9.61
N ILE A 27 -1.82 -3.13 10.87
CA ILE A 27 -2.28 -1.77 11.17
C ILE A 27 -1.23 -0.75 10.72
N GLY A 28 0.05 -0.99 11.00
CA GLY A 28 1.14 -0.15 10.50
C GLY A 28 1.13 -0.02 8.98
N THR A 29 0.81 -1.12 8.29
CA THR A 29 0.78 -1.18 6.82
C THR A 29 -0.33 -0.35 6.17
N ILE A 30 -1.39 0.00 6.88
CA ILE A 30 -2.43 0.91 6.37
C ILE A 30 -2.34 2.32 6.94
N ALA A 31 -1.55 2.52 7.99
CA ALA A 31 -1.49 3.77 8.75
C ALA A 31 -1.08 5.01 7.93
N PRO A 32 -0.13 4.95 6.96
CA PRO A 32 0.24 6.12 6.15
C PRO A 32 -0.93 6.76 5.42
N ASP A 33 -1.93 5.97 5.02
CA ASP A 33 -3.09 6.42 4.28
C ASP A 33 -4.08 7.28 5.09
N ILE A 34 -3.86 7.45 6.39
CA ILE A 34 -4.73 8.25 7.27
C ILE A 34 -4.85 9.71 6.79
N SER A 35 -3.80 10.27 6.19
CA SER A 35 -3.77 11.65 5.70
C SER A 35 -4.96 11.99 4.80
N LYS A 36 -5.35 11.07 3.90
CA LYS A 36 -6.53 11.22 3.02
C LYS A 36 -7.82 11.46 3.78
N HIS A 37 -7.96 10.87 4.97
CA HIS A 37 -9.20 10.86 5.74
C HIS A 37 -9.28 11.99 6.76
N ILE A 38 -8.17 12.70 6.99
CA ILE A 38 -8.10 13.84 7.92
C ILE A 38 -7.90 15.18 7.22
N GLY A 39 -7.92 15.19 5.86
CA GLY A 39 -7.78 16.40 5.06
C GLY A 39 -6.34 16.92 4.98
N GLU A 40 -5.35 16.10 5.23
CA GLU A 40 -3.93 16.41 5.05
C GLU A 40 -3.42 15.83 3.73
N ASP A 41 -2.42 16.48 3.13
CA ASP A 41 -1.70 15.88 2.01
C ASP A 41 -0.81 14.72 2.50
N LYS A 42 -0.44 13.84 1.59
CA LYS A 42 0.32 12.62 1.91
C LYS A 42 1.83 12.85 2.08
N THR A 43 2.33 14.04 1.79
CA THR A 43 3.79 14.34 1.77
C THR A 43 4.47 13.92 3.06
N LYS A 44 3.86 14.27 4.21
CA LYS A 44 4.41 13.96 5.51
C LYS A 44 4.30 12.48 5.84
N SER A 45 3.11 11.90 5.73
CA SER A 45 2.86 10.50 6.10
C SER A 45 3.54 9.49 5.17
N HIS A 46 3.77 9.84 3.90
CA HIS A 46 4.47 8.98 2.94
C HIS A 46 5.94 9.34 2.74
N PHE A 47 6.48 10.29 3.54
CA PHE A 47 7.89 10.71 3.43
C PHE A 47 8.28 11.17 2.03
N LEU A 48 7.38 11.86 1.33
CA LEU A 48 7.67 12.39 0.00
C LEU A 48 8.65 13.58 0.11
N ASP A 49 9.46 13.80 -0.90
CA ASP A 49 10.37 14.94 -0.93
C ASP A 49 9.62 16.25 -1.21
N HIS A 50 8.58 16.18 -2.04
CA HIS A 50 7.68 17.29 -2.36
C HIS A 50 6.31 16.76 -2.79
N VAL A 51 5.34 17.67 -2.85
CA VAL A 51 3.93 17.35 -3.05
C VAL A 51 3.63 16.76 -4.45
N GLU A 52 4.47 17.07 -5.43
CA GLU A 52 4.32 16.60 -6.81
C GLU A 52 4.87 15.18 -7.03
N THR A 53 5.63 14.62 -6.07
CA THR A 53 6.10 13.23 -6.19
C THR A 53 5.15 12.27 -5.51
N ASP A 54 5.02 11.09 -6.06
CA ASP A 54 4.29 9.97 -5.46
C ASP A 54 5.24 8.91 -4.86
N ILE A 55 6.54 9.00 -5.13
CA ILE A 55 7.54 8.00 -4.72
C ILE A 55 8.05 8.32 -3.31
N PRO A 56 7.82 7.44 -2.31
CA PRO A 56 8.34 7.62 -0.97
C PRO A 56 9.88 7.63 -0.92
N ASN A 57 10.43 8.53 -0.11
CA ASN A 57 11.86 8.56 0.19
C ASN A 57 12.16 7.62 1.37
N LEU A 58 12.56 6.39 1.05
CA LEU A 58 12.82 5.34 2.04
C LEU A 58 14.02 5.68 2.93
N GLU A 59 15.04 6.36 2.40
CA GLU A 59 16.22 6.79 3.17
C GLU A 59 15.82 7.81 4.24
N LYS A 60 14.92 8.74 3.90
CA LYS A 60 14.38 9.72 4.85
C LYS A 60 13.62 9.06 6.01
N PHE A 61 12.85 8.01 5.72
CA PHE A 61 12.21 7.20 6.77
C PHE A 61 13.24 6.47 7.61
N LEU A 62 14.19 5.75 7.00
CA LEU A 62 15.21 4.97 7.69
C LEU A 62 16.15 5.85 8.53
N ALA A 63 16.51 7.04 8.05
CA ALA A 63 17.30 7.98 8.83
C ALA A 63 16.65 8.33 10.17
N LYS A 64 15.30 8.30 10.24
CA LYS A 64 14.54 8.65 11.45
C LYS A 64 14.15 7.43 12.28
N TYR A 65 13.77 6.31 11.65
CA TYR A 65 13.10 5.18 12.30
C TYR A 65 13.80 3.83 12.14
N LYS A 66 15.00 3.76 11.54
CA LYS A 66 15.73 2.49 11.41
C LYS A 66 15.86 1.73 12.73
N ASN A 67 16.18 2.42 13.82
CA ASN A 67 16.36 1.82 15.14
C ASN A 67 15.03 1.36 15.79
N ASN A 68 13.89 1.72 15.22
CA ASN A 68 12.56 1.35 15.68
C ASN A 68 11.92 0.23 14.85
N LEU A 69 12.62 -0.36 13.86
CA LEU A 69 12.09 -1.45 13.03
C LEU A 69 11.83 -2.75 13.82
N ASN A 70 12.25 -2.80 15.08
CA ASN A 70 11.86 -3.86 16.01
C ASN A 70 10.43 -3.73 16.52
N ASP A 71 9.81 -2.57 16.42
CA ASP A 71 8.38 -2.38 16.65
C ASP A 71 7.59 -2.82 15.40
N ASP A 72 6.56 -3.66 15.60
CA ASP A 72 5.84 -4.30 14.50
C ASP A 72 4.97 -3.31 13.73
N PHE A 73 4.46 -2.26 14.39
CA PHE A 73 3.73 -1.18 13.73
C PHE A 73 4.67 -0.34 12.84
N VAL A 74 5.85 0.01 13.34
CA VAL A 74 6.86 0.75 12.56
C VAL A 74 7.35 -0.07 11.38
N LEU A 75 7.53 -1.38 11.55
CA LEU A 75 7.87 -2.29 10.47
C LEU A 75 6.78 -2.33 9.40
N GLY A 76 5.51 -2.46 9.79
CA GLY A 76 4.37 -2.39 8.87
C GLY A 76 4.33 -1.08 8.10
N TYR A 77 4.59 0.03 8.77
CA TYR A 77 4.67 1.35 8.14
C TYR A 77 5.78 1.40 7.07
N TYR A 78 6.96 0.86 7.37
CA TYR A 78 8.05 0.76 6.40
C TYR A 78 7.68 -0.11 5.20
N ILE A 79 7.02 -1.26 5.41
CA ILE A 79 6.53 -2.13 4.35
C ILE A 79 5.56 -1.38 3.43
N HIS A 80 4.66 -0.56 3.99
CA HIS A 80 3.78 0.30 3.17
C HIS A 80 4.58 1.23 2.27
N LEU A 81 5.50 2.01 2.85
CA LEU A 81 6.31 2.96 2.08
C LEU A 81 7.12 2.26 0.98
N TYR A 82 7.69 1.10 1.28
CA TYR A 82 8.46 0.35 0.29
C TYR A 82 7.56 -0.21 -0.82
N THR A 83 6.36 -0.67 -0.49
CA THR A 83 5.36 -1.12 -1.46
C THR A 83 4.98 0.02 -2.41
N ASP A 84 4.69 1.21 -1.89
CA ASP A 84 4.39 2.39 -2.71
C ASP A 84 5.60 2.84 -3.54
N TYR A 85 6.82 2.77 -2.99
CA TYR A 85 8.04 3.02 -3.76
C TYR A 85 8.13 2.11 -4.99
N LEU A 86 7.90 0.79 -4.83
CA LEU A 86 7.92 -0.17 -5.93
C LEU A 86 6.76 0.07 -6.91
N TRP A 87 5.59 0.40 -6.38
CA TRP A 87 4.40 0.67 -7.15
C TRP A 87 4.60 1.83 -8.12
N PHE A 88 4.99 2.99 -7.61
CA PHE A 88 5.15 4.18 -8.43
C PHE A 88 6.41 4.17 -9.31
N LYS A 89 7.47 3.52 -8.85
CA LYS A 89 8.73 3.50 -9.59
C LYS A 89 8.77 2.47 -10.71
N TYR A 90 8.06 1.34 -10.54
CA TYR A 90 8.17 0.23 -11.46
C TYR A 90 6.82 -0.20 -12.07
N PHE A 91 5.77 -0.36 -11.27
CA PHE A 91 4.49 -0.89 -11.75
C PHE A 91 3.70 0.15 -12.55
N ILE A 92 3.49 1.34 -12.02
CA ILE A 92 2.73 2.40 -12.72
C ILE A 92 3.32 2.75 -14.08
N PRO A 93 4.66 2.90 -14.26
CA PRO A 93 5.23 3.21 -15.58
C PRO A 93 4.97 2.14 -16.66
N GLU A 94 4.70 0.88 -16.27
CA GLU A 94 4.34 -0.17 -17.22
C GLU A 94 2.93 -0.01 -17.77
N ILE A 95 2.00 0.51 -16.97
CA ILE A 95 0.59 0.66 -17.33
C ILE A 95 0.18 2.08 -17.73
N ALA A 96 0.95 3.09 -17.35
CA ALA A 96 0.64 4.50 -17.65
C ALA A 96 1.91 5.35 -17.79
N ASP A 97 2.03 6.06 -18.89
CA ASP A 97 2.98 7.16 -19.06
C ASP A 97 2.24 8.47 -18.71
N GLN A 98 2.41 8.93 -17.48
CA GLN A 98 1.70 10.10 -16.97
C GLN A 98 2.13 11.40 -17.65
N ASP A 99 3.39 11.50 -18.10
CA ASP A 99 3.90 12.69 -18.79
C ASP A 99 3.30 12.80 -20.20
N LYS A 100 3.14 11.68 -20.89
CA LYS A 100 2.53 11.64 -22.22
C LYS A 100 1.01 11.46 -22.20
N LEU A 101 0.42 11.27 -21.02
CA LEU A 101 -1.00 10.97 -20.86
C LEU A 101 -1.45 9.77 -21.70
N VAL A 102 -0.69 8.69 -21.65
CA VAL A 102 -0.96 7.44 -22.38
C VAL A 102 -1.05 6.29 -21.40
N ILE A 103 -2.09 5.48 -21.54
CA ILE A 103 -2.25 4.21 -20.84
C ILE A 103 -1.97 3.03 -21.75
N THR A 104 -1.49 1.94 -21.17
CA THR A 104 -1.40 0.63 -21.80
C THR A 104 -2.47 -0.27 -21.16
N LYS A 105 -3.43 -0.71 -21.96
CA LYS A 105 -4.48 -1.64 -21.51
C LYS A 105 -3.92 -3.04 -21.29
N ILE A 106 -4.66 -3.87 -20.58
CA ILE A 106 -4.33 -5.27 -20.35
C ILE A 106 -4.11 -6.08 -21.64
N ASP A 107 -4.75 -5.68 -22.74
CA ASP A 107 -4.56 -6.28 -24.08
C ASP A 107 -3.35 -5.70 -24.86
N GLY A 108 -2.57 -4.83 -24.23
CA GLY A 108 -1.41 -4.16 -24.81
C GLY A 108 -1.74 -2.92 -25.67
N THR A 109 -3.01 -2.58 -25.86
CA THR A 109 -3.42 -1.40 -26.63
C THR A 109 -3.06 -0.12 -25.89
N LYS A 110 -2.42 0.85 -26.57
CA LYS A 110 -2.10 2.17 -26.02
C LYS A 110 -3.18 3.18 -26.42
N VAL A 111 -3.63 3.96 -25.41
CA VAL A 111 -4.69 4.97 -25.58
C VAL A 111 -4.29 6.25 -24.87
N SER A 112 -4.46 7.39 -25.55
CA SER A 112 -4.31 8.70 -24.91
C SER A 112 -5.53 9.00 -24.02
N CYS A 113 -5.29 9.51 -22.81
CA CYS A 113 -6.34 9.89 -21.87
C CYS A 113 -5.86 11.00 -20.93
N SER A 114 -6.80 11.65 -20.22
CA SER A 114 -6.44 12.67 -19.24
C SER A 114 -5.87 12.05 -17.96
N TYR A 115 -5.13 12.84 -17.17
CA TYR A 115 -4.61 12.43 -15.86
C TYR A 115 -5.72 11.86 -14.95
N ASN A 116 -6.84 12.58 -14.83
CA ASN A 116 -7.98 12.14 -14.02
C ASN A 116 -8.59 10.81 -14.51
N MET A 117 -8.46 10.51 -15.80
CA MET A 117 -8.92 9.23 -16.34
C MET A 117 -7.97 8.10 -15.97
N ILE A 118 -6.66 8.33 -15.99
CA ILE A 118 -5.65 7.35 -15.53
C ILE A 118 -5.97 6.93 -14.09
N GLU A 119 -6.12 7.91 -13.20
CA GLU A 119 -6.45 7.66 -11.81
C GLU A 119 -7.75 6.86 -11.64
N LYS A 120 -8.83 7.27 -12.33
CA LYS A 120 -10.11 6.56 -12.31
C LYS A 120 -10.00 5.10 -12.74
N LEU A 121 -9.23 4.80 -13.77
CA LEU A 121 -9.07 3.43 -14.27
C LEU A 121 -8.28 2.57 -13.29
N ILE A 122 -7.23 3.12 -12.67
CA ILE A 122 -6.47 2.44 -11.60
C ILE A 122 -7.40 2.10 -10.43
N TYR A 123 -8.23 3.05 -9.96
CA TYR A 123 -9.18 2.79 -8.87
C TYR A 123 -10.27 1.79 -9.25
N ASN A 124 -10.71 1.78 -10.53
CA ASN A 124 -11.64 0.77 -11.03
C ASN A 124 -11.04 -0.64 -10.89
N ASP A 125 -9.79 -0.81 -11.32
CA ASP A 125 -9.13 -2.12 -11.28
C ASP A 125 -8.82 -2.56 -9.84
N TYR A 126 -8.51 -1.63 -8.92
CA TYR A 126 -8.45 -1.94 -7.48
C TYR A 126 -9.76 -2.56 -6.96
N THR A 127 -10.90 -1.99 -7.38
CA THR A 127 -12.20 -2.48 -6.93
C THR A 127 -12.43 -3.91 -7.34
N ASN A 128 -11.98 -4.28 -8.56
CA ASN A 128 -12.06 -5.66 -9.06
C ASN A 128 -11.21 -6.64 -8.27
N ILE A 129 -9.95 -6.27 -8.01
CA ILE A 129 -8.97 -7.21 -7.45
C ILE A 129 -9.06 -7.34 -5.93
N ASN A 130 -9.60 -6.35 -5.20
CA ASN A 130 -9.56 -6.34 -3.74
C ASN A 130 -10.23 -7.60 -3.13
N ASN A 131 -11.41 -8.00 -3.61
CA ASN A 131 -12.07 -9.21 -3.13
C ASN A 131 -11.33 -10.47 -3.55
N LEU A 132 -10.84 -10.51 -4.79
CA LEU A 132 -10.07 -11.64 -5.29
C LEU A 132 -8.79 -11.87 -4.49
N LEU A 133 -8.14 -10.79 -4.02
CA LEU A 133 -6.95 -10.87 -3.16
C LEU A 133 -7.28 -11.48 -1.79
N ILE A 134 -8.44 -11.15 -1.21
CA ILE A 134 -8.88 -11.72 0.07
C ILE A 134 -8.97 -13.24 -0.04
N ASP A 135 -9.64 -13.74 -1.08
CA ASP A 135 -9.85 -15.17 -1.30
C ASP A 135 -8.54 -15.89 -1.66
N GLU A 136 -7.77 -15.34 -2.61
CA GLU A 136 -6.53 -15.93 -3.12
C GLU A 136 -5.47 -16.10 -2.01
N TYR A 137 -5.33 -15.11 -1.12
CA TYR A 137 -4.33 -15.11 -0.05
C TYR A 137 -4.90 -15.54 1.31
N ALA A 138 -6.18 -15.93 1.37
CA ALA A 138 -6.89 -16.34 2.60
C ALA A 138 -6.66 -15.35 3.75
N LEU A 139 -6.89 -14.06 3.47
CA LEU A 139 -6.57 -12.98 4.41
C LEU A 139 -7.45 -13.02 5.65
N ASP A 140 -6.85 -12.92 6.83
CA ASP A 140 -7.56 -12.70 8.07
C ASP A 140 -7.91 -11.22 8.24
N LEU A 141 -9.19 -10.90 8.07
CA LEU A 141 -9.70 -9.53 8.14
C LEU A 141 -10.03 -9.06 9.58
N LYS A 142 -9.67 -9.84 10.61
CA LYS A 142 -9.94 -9.49 12.01
C LYS A 142 -9.43 -8.12 12.43
N ILE A 143 -8.40 -7.60 11.77
CA ILE A 143 -7.89 -6.24 12.04
C ILE A 143 -8.98 -5.16 11.93
N PHE A 144 -10.04 -5.40 11.13
CA PHE A 144 -11.14 -4.45 10.90
C PHE A 144 -12.27 -4.58 11.92
N TYR A 145 -12.33 -5.66 12.69
CA TYR A 145 -13.46 -5.99 13.57
C TYR A 145 -13.08 -6.10 15.04
N GLU A 146 -11.82 -6.26 15.36
CA GLU A 146 -11.34 -6.38 16.73
C GLU A 146 -10.80 -5.04 17.26
N ASN A 147 -10.71 -4.91 18.58
CA ASN A 147 -10.13 -3.73 19.20
C ASN A 147 -8.68 -3.51 18.77
N VAL A 148 -8.30 -2.26 18.49
CA VAL A 148 -6.91 -1.91 18.16
C VAL A 148 -6.01 -2.28 19.34
N PRO A 149 -4.89 -3.00 19.10
CA PRO A 149 -3.93 -3.29 20.16
C PRO A 149 -3.28 -2.00 20.66
N GLU A 150 -2.66 -2.06 21.83
CA GLU A 150 -1.84 -0.95 22.29
C GLU A 150 -0.65 -0.74 21.36
N LEU A 151 -0.55 0.47 20.82
CA LEU A 151 0.48 0.91 19.88
C LEU A 151 1.29 2.04 20.53
N GLU A 152 2.61 1.97 20.40
CA GLU A 152 3.48 3.05 20.84
C GLU A 152 3.39 4.24 19.87
N ASP A 153 3.40 5.47 20.41
CA ASP A 153 3.41 6.71 19.64
C ASP A 153 4.83 7.02 19.13
N ILE A 154 5.35 6.18 18.22
CA ILE A 154 6.69 6.32 17.65
C ILE A 154 6.66 7.22 16.42
N ILE A 155 5.77 6.93 15.45
CA ILE A 155 5.68 7.64 14.16
C ILE A 155 4.98 8.99 14.36
N LYS A 156 5.72 10.08 14.17
CA LYS A 156 5.23 11.45 14.40
C LYS A 156 4.61 12.10 13.16
N GLU A 157 4.63 11.42 12.04
CA GLU A 157 4.07 11.86 10.76
C GLU A 157 2.57 11.65 10.65
N ILE A 158 1.99 10.91 11.58
CA ILE A 158 0.54 10.63 11.63
C ILE A 158 -0.01 10.86 13.05
N PRO A 159 -1.28 11.23 13.19
CA PRO A 159 -1.92 11.34 14.49
C PRO A 159 -2.36 9.97 15.01
N MET A 160 -1.58 9.34 15.90
CA MET A 160 -1.84 8.00 16.44
C MET A 160 -3.22 7.86 17.10
N ASN A 161 -3.76 8.93 17.69
CA ASN A 161 -5.10 8.93 18.28
C ASN A 161 -6.25 8.80 17.26
N LYS A 162 -5.94 8.87 15.95
CA LYS A 162 -6.89 8.69 14.86
C LYS A 162 -6.74 7.36 14.11
N ILE A 163 -5.92 6.43 14.59
CA ILE A 163 -5.67 5.13 13.93
C ILE A 163 -6.97 4.36 13.66
N ASN A 164 -7.95 4.41 14.56
CA ASN A 164 -9.25 3.76 14.35
C ASN A 164 -9.93 4.24 13.06
N LEU A 165 -9.74 5.50 12.66
CA LEU A 165 -10.35 6.04 11.45
C LEU A 165 -9.85 5.33 10.19
N ILE A 166 -8.54 5.08 10.06
CA ILE A 166 -8.03 4.40 8.86
C ILE A 166 -8.47 2.94 8.81
N ILE A 167 -8.55 2.26 9.96
CA ILE A 167 -9.04 0.89 10.04
C ILE A 167 -10.49 0.81 9.56
N GLU A 168 -11.36 1.71 10.07
CA GLU A 168 -12.77 1.81 9.63
C GLU A 168 -12.88 2.09 8.13
N LYS A 169 -12.11 3.06 7.61
CA LYS A 169 -12.15 3.43 6.18
C LYS A 169 -11.65 2.31 5.27
N ALA A 170 -10.62 1.59 5.66
CA ALA A 170 -10.14 0.43 4.91
C ALA A 170 -11.19 -0.70 4.88
N GLY A 171 -11.88 -0.96 6.00
CA GLY A 171 -12.99 -1.91 6.07
C GLY A 171 -14.15 -1.55 5.12
N ILE A 172 -14.56 -0.28 5.09
CA ILE A 172 -15.61 0.22 4.19
C ILE A 172 -15.21 0.03 2.70
N ILE A 173 -13.95 0.22 2.34
CA ILE A 173 -13.48 0.01 0.96
C ILE A 173 -13.67 -1.46 0.55
N ILE A 174 -13.38 -2.39 1.45
CA ILE A 174 -13.56 -3.82 1.21
C ILE A 174 -15.04 -4.17 1.04
N GLU A 175 -15.89 -3.70 1.95
CA GLU A 175 -17.35 -3.98 1.92
C GLU A 175 -18.03 -3.42 0.67
N ASN A 176 -17.51 -2.32 0.10
CA ASN A 176 -18.07 -1.68 -1.10
C ASN A 176 -17.39 -2.12 -2.40
N ALA A 177 -16.47 -3.07 -2.37
CA ALA A 177 -15.83 -3.59 -3.56
C ALA A 177 -16.87 -4.23 -4.50
N LYS A 178 -16.79 -3.90 -5.80
CA LYS A 178 -17.69 -4.41 -6.84
C LYS A 178 -16.87 -4.94 -7.99
N GLU A 179 -17.25 -6.09 -8.48
CA GLU A 179 -16.67 -6.62 -9.71
C GLU A 179 -17.07 -5.74 -10.90
N THR A 180 -16.08 -5.30 -11.66
CA THR A 180 -16.22 -4.60 -12.93
C THR A 180 -15.24 -5.20 -13.93
N LYS A 181 -15.21 -4.71 -15.16
CA LYS A 181 -14.25 -5.18 -16.16
C LYS A 181 -12.87 -4.58 -15.86
N GLU A 182 -11.86 -5.43 -15.80
CA GLU A 182 -10.44 -5.03 -15.78
C GLU A 182 -10.06 -4.21 -17.01
N TYR A 183 -9.21 -3.22 -16.85
CA TYR A 183 -8.86 -2.31 -17.92
C TYR A 183 -7.33 -2.14 -18.09
N LEU A 184 -6.59 -1.86 -17.03
CA LEU A 184 -5.14 -1.65 -17.02
C LEU A 184 -4.39 -2.88 -16.52
N PHE A 185 -4.88 -3.53 -15.48
CA PHE A 185 -4.25 -4.69 -14.84
C PHE A 185 -5.31 -5.59 -14.18
N GLY A 186 -4.99 -6.86 -14.10
CA GLY A 186 -5.80 -7.88 -13.43
C GLY A 186 -5.01 -8.60 -12.33
N MET A 187 -5.54 -9.75 -11.91
CA MET A 187 -4.95 -10.56 -10.85
C MET A 187 -3.54 -11.06 -11.19
N ASP A 188 -3.25 -11.40 -12.46
CA ASP A 188 -1.95 -11.98 -12.80
C ASP A 188 -0.83 -10.95 -12.65
N GLU A 189 -1.02 -9.71 -13.12
CA GLU A 189 -0.08 -8.61 -12.97
C GLU A 189 0.12 -8.27 -11.49
N ILE A 190 -0.95 -8.25 -10.71
CA ILE A 190 -0.89 -7.95 -9.27
C ILE A 190 -0.21 -9.07 -8.49
N LYS A 191 -0.45 -10.33 -8.79
CA LYS A 191 0.25 -11.47 -8.17
C LYS A 191 1.75 -11.42 -8.45
N GLN A 192 2.13 -11.07 -9.68
CA GLN A 192 3.54 -10.87 -10.02
C GLN A 192 4.16 -9.69 -9.26
N PHE A 193 3.44 -8.56 -9.17
CA PHE A 193 3.89 -7.40 -8.39
C PHE A 193 4.06 -7.76 -6.90
N ILE A 194 3.07 -8.44 -6.28
CA ILE A 194 3.12 -8.87 -4.88
C ILE A 194 4.34 -9.75 -4.65
N LYS A 195 4.53 -10.79 -5.45
CA LYS A 195 5.66 -11.71 -5.32
C LYS A 195 7.00 -10.97 -5.39
N THR A 196 7.17 -10.14 -6.40
CA THR A 196 8.41 -9.35 -6.58
C THR A 196 8.64 -8.40 -5.41
N SER A 197 7.58 -7.75 -4.93
CA SER A 197 7.65 -6.81 -3.79
C SER A 197 8.03 -7.54 -2.50
N VAL A 198 7.45 -8.69 -2.21
CA VAL A 198 7.78 -9.51 -1.04
C VAL A 198 9.27 -9.90 -1.07
N ASP A 199 9.76 -10.42 -2.19
CA ASP A 199 11.16 -10.83 -2.34
C ASP A 199 12.13 -9.66 -2.13
N LEU A 200 11.84 -8.49 -2.72
CA LEU A 200 12.67 -7.29 -2.59
C LEU A 200 12.67 -6.74 -1.17
N ILE A 201 11.49 -6.63 -0.55
CA ILE A 201 11.37 -6.10 0.82
C ILE A 201 12.05 -7.03 1.82
N LEU A 202 11.86 -8.35 1.73
CA LEU A 202 12.56 -9.32 2.58
C LEU A 202 14.08 -9.24 2.41
N SER A 203 14.56 -9.08 1.17
CA SER A 203 15.99 -8.89 0.91
C SER A 203 16.53 -7.62 1.56
N GLU A 204 15.77 -6.54 1.55
CA GLU A 204 16.18 -5.28 2.18
C GLU A 204 16.14 -5.38 3.71
N LEU A 205 15.09 -5.96 4.28
CA LEU A 205 15.00 -6.15 5.73
C LEU A 205 16.20 -6.94 6.30
N LYS A 206 16.69 -7.96 5.57
CA LYS A 206 17.90 -8.71 5.95
C LYS A 206 19.19 -7.89 5.99
N LYS A 207 19.25 -6.75 5.27
CA LYS A 207 20.40 -5.83 5.30
C LYS A 207 20.29 -4.80 6.43
N LEU A 208 19.06 -4.55 6.91
CA LEU A 208 18.79 -3.57 7.95
C LEU A 208 18.93 -4.15 9.36
N THR A 209 18.82 -5.45 9.51
CA THR A 209 19.05 -6.22 10.75
C THR A 209 20.51 -6.61 10.89
#